data_ffcbe1c33fcc5cd4c396fb50444b4a51
#
_entry.id   ffcbe1c33fcc5cd4c396fb50444b4a51
#
_cell.length_a   1.000
_cell.length_b   1.000
_cell.length_c   1.000
_cell.angle_alpha   90.00
_cell.angle_beta   90.00
_cell.angle_gamma   90.00
#
_symmetry.space_group_name_H-M   'P 1'
#
loop_
_entity.id
_entity.type
_entity.pdbx_description
1 polymer ?
#
loop_
_entity_poly.entity_id
_entity_poly.type
_entity_poly.pdbx_seq_one_letter_code
_entity_poly.pdbx_strand_id
1 'polypeptide(L)'
;MSEINEINTHIEELRKRVIRSIISILVITVFILTFHATPFDVMGVTLYYPYPEPLNNIAAQFTNVMKGELVPSGVQLIQTAPGQAFFSQVYIAALIGIVLSIPIIVREFISFLKPALREREIHVGRSITLPAIGLFITGCAFSYAAVIPFILDFLYRYGESAGLVTFLNIMDFVTFVLQFLLAFGISFQLPLIMYAVSLSGLVDAKFWR
;
A
#
# COMPACT_ATOMS: atom_id res chain seq x y z
N MET A 1 -27.16 -25.49 19.36
CA MET A 1 -25.82 -26.08 19.21
C MET A 1 -25.28 -26.00 17.78
N SER A 2 -26.09 -26.11 16.72
CA SER A 2 -25.68 -25.97 15.29
C SER A 2 -25.17 -24.56 14.96
N GLU A 3 -25.91 -23.50 15.35
CA GLU A 3 -25.57 -22.13 15.04
C GLU A 3 -24.21 -21.68 15.65
N ILE A 4 -23.92 -22.10 16.89
CA ILE A 4 -22.63 -21.78 17.54
C ILE A 4 -21.47 -22.46 16.80
N ASN A 5 -21.66 -23.68 16.31
CA ASN A 5 -20.63 -24.38 15.52
C ASN A 5 -20.42 -23.75 14.15
N GLU A 6 -21.45 -23.26 13.49
CA GLU A 6 -21.37 -22.53 12.23
C GLU A 6 -20.62 -21.21 12.39
N ILE A 7 -20.92 -20.44 13.44
CA ILE A 7 -20.23 -19.19 13.77
C ILE A 7 -18.74 -19.46 14.05
N ASN A 8 -18.41 -20.48 14.84
CA ASN A 8 -17.03 -20.85 15.15
C ASN A 8 -16.25 -21.25 13.87
N THR A 9 -16.86 -22.03 12.98
CA THR A 9 -16.25 -22.42 11.72
C THR A 9 -15.96 -21.19 10.84
N HIS A 10 -16.87 -20.23 10.79
CA HIS A 10 -16.70 -19.00 10.01
C HIS A 10 -15.60 -18.10 10.58
N ILE A 11 -15.49 -18.01 11.91
CA ILE A 11 -14.40 -17.30 12.59
C ILE A 11 -13.05 -17.95 12.33
N GLU A 12 -12.96 -19.29 12.36
CA GLU A 12 -11.73 -20.01 12.04
C GLU A 12 -11.31 -19.80 10.57
N GLU A 13 -12.26 -19.76 9.66
CA GLU A 13 -12.00 -19.49 8.26
C GLU A 13 -11.45 -18.07 8.06
N LEU A 14 -12.07 -17.05 8.67
CA LEU A 14 -11.60 -15.67 8.68
C LEU A 14 -10.17 -15.59 9.20
N ARG A 15 -9.88 -16.22 10.33
CA ARG A 15 -8.53 -16.24 10.93
C ARG A 15 -7.49 -16.80 9.96
N LYS A 16 -7.78 -17.95 9.33
CA LYS A 16 -6.86 -18.57 8.36
C LYS A 16 -6.58 -17.66 7.16
N ARG A 17 -7.58 -16.94 6.66
CA ARG A 17 -7.45 -16.03 5.52
C ARG A 17 -6.66 -14.77 5.87
N VAL A 18 -6.93 -14.19 7.05
CA VAL A 18 -6.17 -13.05 7.57
C VAL A 18 -4.70 -13.43 7.77
N ILE A 19 -4.41 -14.59 8.35
CA ILE A 19 -3.04 -15.08 8.53
C ILE A 19 -2.32 -15.22 7.17
N ARG A 20 -2.95 -15.77 6.14
CA ARG A 20 -2.34 -15.88 4.80
C ARG A 20 -2.02 -14.51 4.20
N SER A 21 -2.93 -13.55 4.35
CA SER A 21 -2.70 -12.17 3.89
C SER A 21 -1.51 -11.53 4.61
N ILE A 22 -1.43 -11.68 5.93
CA ILE A 22 -0.31 -11.18 6.74
C ILE A 22 1.01 -11.84 6.34
N ILE A 23 1.02 -13.17 6.16
CA ILE A 23 2.22 -13.91 5.74
C ILE A 23 2.68 -13.41 4.36
N SER A 24 1.78 -13.18 3.41
CA SER A 24 2.16 -12.67 2.09
C SER A 24 2.81 -11.29 2.18
N ILE A 25 2.26 -10.39 2.99
CA ILE A 25 2.83 -9.07 3.24
C ILE A 25 4.24 -9.20 3.85
N LEU A 26 4.38 -10.03 4.89
CA LEU A 26 5.67 -10.22 5.57
C LEU A 26 6.74 -10.79 4.64
N VAL A 27 6.43 -11.80 3.85
CA VAL A 27 7.38 -12.41 2.90
C VAL A 27 7.86 -11.38 1.88
N ILE A 28 6.95 -10.59 1.31
CA ILE A 28 7.32 -9.54 0.34
C ILE A 28 8.11 -8.43 1.03
N THR A 29 7.72 -8.02 2.24
CA THR A 29 8.45 -7.01 3.03
C THR A 29 9.89 -7.44 3.29
N VAL A 30 10.11 -8.68 3.72
CA VAL A 30 11.45 -9.23 3.94
C VAL A 30 12.24 -9.28 2.62
N PHE A 31 11.60 -9.66 1.53
CA PHE A 31 12.23 -9.63 0.20
C PHE A 31 12.70 -8.22 -0.18
N ILE A 32 11.84 -7.21 -0.04
CA ILE A 32 12.15 -5.79 -0.33
C ILE A 32 13.30 -5.26 0.53
N LEU A 33 13.39 -5.69 1.80
CA LEU A 33 14.47 -5.29 2.72
C LEU A 33 15.80 -6.02 2.46
N THR A 34 15.76 -7.16 1.79
CA THR A 34 16.96 -7.98 1.55
C THR A 34 17.60 -7.71 0.20
N PHE A 35 16.77 -7.40 -0.81
CA PHE A 35 17.24 -7.31 -2.19
C PHE A 35 17.31 -5.87 -2.70
N HIS A 36 18.29 -5.63 -3.56
CA HIS A 36 18.49 -4.44 -4.37
C HIS A 36 18.05 -4.72 -5.81
N ALA A 37 17.40 -3.77 -6.46
CA ALA A 37 17.04 -3.87 -7.86
C ALA A 37 18.21 -3.34 -8.72
N THR A 38 19.05 -4.25 -9.19
CA THR A 38 20.24 -3.90 -9.99
C THR A 38 19.86 -3.84 -11.47
N PRO A 39 20.13 -2.71 -12.17
CA PRO A 39 19.87 -2.62 -13.59
C PRO A 39 20.90 -3.46 -14.37
N PHE A 40 20.45 -4.15 -15.40
CA PHE A 40 21.24 -4.92 -16.32
C PHE A 40 20.78 -4.65 -17.76
N ASP A 41 21.66 -4.17 -18.60
CA ASP A 41 21.33 -3.81 -19.98
C ASP A 41 21.55 -4.99 -20.94
N VAL A 42 20.47 -5.41 -21.60
CA VAL A 42 20.50 -6.43 -22.66
C VAL A 42 19.94 -5.84 -23.93
N MET A 43 20.75 -5.71 -24.95
CA MET A 43 20.33 -5.25 -26.29
C MET A 43 19.55 -3.93 -26.29
N GLY A 44 19.90 -2.98 -25.39
CA GLY A 44 19.22 -1.68 -25.29
C GLY A 44 17.94 -1.67 -24.44
N VAL A 45 17.61 -2.80 -23.78
CA VAL A 45 16.52 -2.89 -22.80
C VAL A 45 17.13 -3.06 -21.42
N THR A 46 16.85 -2.11 -20.52
CA THR A 46 17.28 -2.21 -19.12
C THR A 46 16.35 -3.15 -18.36
N LEU A 47 16.88 -4.29 -17.96
CA LEU A 47 16.20 -5.25 -17.08
C LEU A 47 16.71 -5.09 -15.65
N TYR A 48 15.89 -5.39 -14.68
CA TYR A 48 16.26 -5.37 -13.26
C TYR A 48 16.29 -6.78 -12.71
N TYR A 49 17.37 -7.13 -11.98
CA TYR A 49 17.44 -8.39 -11.26
C TYR A 49 17.68 -8.15 -9.77
N PRO A 50 17.11 -8.99 -8.89
CA PRO A 50 17.29 -8.86 -7.45
C PRO A 50 18.69 -9.35 -7.04
N TYR A 51 19.48 -8.48 -6.44
CA TYR A 51 20.79 -8.78 -5.85
C TYR A 51 20.70 -8.62 -4.32
N PRO A 52 21.22 -9.55 -3.51
CA PRO A 52 21.17 -9.45 -2.04
C PRO A 52 22.06 -8.31 -1.54
N GLU A 53 21.47 -7.20 -1.12
CA GLU A 53 22.17 -6.03 -0.58
C GLU A 53 21.29 -5.34 0.48
N PRO A 54 21.30 -5.81 1.74
CA PRO A 54 20.39 -5.30 2.78
C PRO A 54 20.56 -3.82 3.12
N LEU A 55 21.75 -3.24 2.95
CA LEU A 55 22.00 -1.84 3.28
C LEU A 55 21.55 -0.86 2.19
N ASN A 56 21.47 -1.31 0.94
CA ASN A 56 21.00 -0.53 -0.20
C ASN A 56 19.84 -1.25 -0.91
N ASN A 57 18.86 -1.65 -0.14
CA ASN A 57 17.72 -2.44 -0.57
C ASN A 57 16.72 -1.62 -1.42
N ILE A 58 15.69 -2.29 -1.95
CA ILE A 58 14.64 -1.66 -2.77
C ILE A 58 13.93 -0.53 -2.01
N ALA A 59 13.72 -0.66 -0.69
CA ALA A 59 13.13 0.41 0.11
C ALA A 59 14.04 1.65 0.18
N ALA A 60 15.36 1.47 0.28
CA ALA A 60 16.33 2.56 0.23
C ALA A 60 16.33 3.26 -1.15
N GLN A 61 16.26 2.49 -2.23
CA GLN A 61 16.12 3.03 -3.58
C GLN A 61 14.85 3.88 -3.73
N PHE A 62 13.72 3.37 -3.24
CA PHE A 62 12.45 4.10 -3.24
C PHE A 62 12.51 5.38 -2.39
N THR A 63 13.18 5.33 -1.22
CA THR A 63 13.44 6.51 -0.39
C THR A 63 14.19 7.59 -1.14
N ASN A 64 15.22 7.22 -1.90
CA ASN A 64 16.01 8.15 -2.69
C ASN A 64 15.20 8.81 -3.80
N VAL A 65 14.32 8.05 -4.47
CA VAL A 65 13.39 8.59 -5.47
C VAL A 65 12.45 9.60 -4.81
N MET A 66 11.77 9.24 -3.72
CA MET A 66 10.88 10.13 -2.98
C MET A 66 11.59 11.41 -2.52
N LYS A 67 12.83 11.28 -2.02
CA LYS A 67 13.63 12.42 -1.62
C LYS A 67 13.90 13.36 -2.80
N GLY A 68 14.28 12.82 -3.95
CA GLY A 68 14.59 13.62 -5.16
C GLY A 68 13.37 14.33 -5.74
N GLU A 69 12.18 13.73 -5.64
CA GLU A 69 10.97 14.25 -6.28
C GLU A 69 10.11 15.13 -5.34
N LEU A 70 10.06 14.80 -4.04
CA LEU A 70 9.12 15.41 -3.10
C LEU A 70 9.75 16.44 -2.17
N VAL A 71 11.07 16.40 -1.95
CA VAL A 71 11.76 17.34 -1.04
C VAL A 71 12.28 18.53 -1.84
N PRO A 72 11.84 19.77 -1.56
CA PRO A 72 12.29 20.95 -2.27
C PRO A 72 13.79 21.21 -2.09
N SER A 73 14.38 21.91 -3.07
CA SER A 73 15.75 22.41 -2.99
C SER A 73 15.90 23.38 -1.81
N GLY A 74 16.79 23.05 -0.87
CA GLY A 74 17.01 23.86 0.35
C GLY A 74 16.52 23.21 1.64
N VAL A 75 15.68 22.18 1.58
CA VAL A 75 15.27 21.37 2.74
C VAL A 75 16.22 20.17 2.89
N GLN A 76 16.75 19.99 4.09
CA GLN A 76 17.64 18.85 4.39
C GLN A 76 16.89 17.81 5.20
N LEU A 77 16.98 16.54 4.75
CA LEU A 77 16.55 15.40 5.55
C LEU A 77 17.60 15.10 6.62
N ILE A 78 17.17 15.08 7.87
CA ILE A 78 18.02 14.78 9.01
C ILE A 78 17.54 13.54 9.75
N GLN A 79 18.47 12.88 10.42
CA GLN A 79 18.17 11.82 11.37
C GLN A 79 18.42 12.35 12.77
N THR A 80 17.41 12.39 13.64
CA THR A 80 17.50 12.95 15.00
C THR A 80 17.70 11.87 16.05
N ALA A 81 17.40 10.60 15.73
CA ALA A 81 17.62 9.48 16.63
C ALA A 81 18.24 8.29 15.87
N PRO A 82 19.08 7.46 16.56
CA PRO A 82 19.66 6.27 15.94
C PRO A 82 18.59 5.32 15.39
N GLY A 83 18.83 4.76 14.19
CA GLY A 83 17.96 3.76 13.59
C GLY A 83 16.75 4.31 12.81
N GLN A 84 16.45 5.61 12.83
CA GLN A 84 15.32 6.17 12.07
C GLN A 84 15.38 5.85 10.58
N ALA A 85 16.56 5.89 9.98
CA ALA A 85 16.73 5.52 8.57
C ALA A 85 16.37 4.05 8.33
N PHE A 86 16.74 3.15 9.24
CA PHE A 86 16.37 1.73 9.15
C PHE A 86 14.85 1.54 9.28
N PHE A 87 14.23 2.12 10.30
CA PHE A 87 12.79 2.00 10.49
C PHE A 87 12.00 2.63 9.35
N SER A 88 12.47 3.73 8.77
CA SER A 88 11.83 4.30 7.57
C SER A 88 11.84 3.33 6.39
N GLN A 89 12.95 2.61 6.17
CA GLN A 89 13.02 1.55 5.15
C GLN A 89 12.07 0.39 5.45
N VAL A 90 11.93 -0.02 6.72
CA VAL A 90 10.97 -1.06 7.13
C VAL A 90 9.54 -0.62 6.79
N TYR A 91 9.17 0.63 7.07
CA TYR A 91 7.84 1.14 6.74
C TYR A 91 7.58 1.19 5.23
N ILE A 92 8.55 1.65 4.45
CA ILE A 92 8.46 1.66 2.98
C ILE A 92 8.34 0.23 2.45
N ALA A 93 9.17 -0.69 2.93
CA ALA A 93 9.10 -2.09 2.52
C ALA A 93 7.74 -2.73 2.87
N ALA A 94 7.18 -2.41 4.04
CA ALA A 94 5.85 -2.87 4.44
C ALA A 94 4.76 -2.30 3.53
N LEU A 95 4.83 -1.01 3.16
CA LEU A 95 3.90 -0.43 2.20
C LEU A 95 3.95 -1.15 0.84
N ILE A 96 5.16 -1.31 0.27
CA ILE A 96 5.34 -2.03 -0.99
C ILE A 96 4.83 -3.47 -0.86
N GLY A 97 5.09 -4.11 0.30
CA GLY A 97 4.58 -5.43 0.65
C GLY A 97 3.05 -5.50 0.62
N ILE A 98 2.36 -4.51 1.19
CA ILE A 98 0.90 -4.39 1.13
C ILE A 98 0.43 -4.25 -0.32
N VAL A 99 1.01 -3.31 -1.08
CA VAL A 99 0.65 -3.05 -2.48
C VAL A 99 0.76 -4.31 -3.34
N LEU A 100 1.90 -5.01 -3.24
CA LEU A 100 2.14 -6.24 -4.00
C LEU A 100 1.31 -7.44 -3.51
N SER A 101 0.85 -7.42 -2.25
CA SER A 101 -0.04 -8.44 -1.69
C SER A 101 -1.52 -8.23 -2.01
N ILE A 102 -1.92 -7.08 -2.59
CA ILE A 102 -3.34 -6.79 -2.92
C ILE A 102 -4.03 -7.94 -3.67
N PRO A 103 -3.43 -8.57 -4.71
CA PRO A 103 -4.08 -9.68 -5.41
C PRO A 103 -4.42 -10.84 -4.47
N ILE A 104 -3.55 -11.13 -3.52
CA ILE A 104 -3.74 -12.20 -2.53
C ILE A 104 -4.81 -11.79 -1.52
N ILE A 105 -4.73 -10.56 -1.00
CA ILE A 105 -5.69 -10.01 -0.03
C ILE A 105 -7.11 -10.00 -0.62
N VAL A 106 -7.27 -9.50 -1.84
CA VAL A 106 -8.56 -9.45 -2.53
C VAL A 106 -9.09 -10.85 -2.78
N ARG A 107 -8.25 -11.80 -3.21
CA ARG A 107 -8.64 -13.20 -3.41
C ARG A 107 -9.12 -13.85 -2.11
N GLU A 108 -8.41 -13.65 -1.00
CA GLU A 108 -8.81 -14.19 0.31
C GLU A 108 -10.11 -13.54 0.81
N PHE A 109 -10.28 -12.24 0.61
CA PHE A 109 -11.49 -11.50 0.95
C PHE A 109 -12.71 -12.00 0.16
N ILE A 110 -12.60 -12.11 -1.18
CA ILE A 110 -13.67 -12.64 -2.02
C ILE A 110 -14.01 -14.08 -1.66
N SER A 111 -12.98 -14.90 -1.36
CA SER A 111 -13.20 -16.29 -0.95
C SER A 111 -13.89 -16.40 0.41
N PHE A 112 -13.73 -15.43 1.30
CA PHE A 112 -14.47 -15.33 2.55
C PHE A 112 -15.95 -14.99 2.32
N LEU A 113 -16.24 -14.14 1.33
CA LEU A 113 -17.61 -13.76 0.98
C LEU A 113 -18.38 -14.82 0.18
N LYS A 114 -17.67 -15.81 -0.43
CA LYS A 114 -18.29 -16.85 -1.28
C LYS A 114 -19.52 -17.53 -0.69
N PRO A 115 -19.56 -17.91 0.61
CA PRO A 115 -20.75 -18.55 1.18
C PRO A 115 -22.01 -17.66 1.14
N ALA A 116 -21.80 -16.32 1.13
CA ALA A 116 -22.89 -15.33 1.07
C ALA A 116 -23.27 -14.94 -0.38
N LEU A 117 -22.49 -15.36 -1.38
CA LEU A 117 -22.69 -15.04 -2.81
C LEU A 117 -23.45 -16.15 -3.52
N ARG A 118 -24.36 -15.79 -4.46
CA ARG A 118 -25.05 -16.74 -5.32
C ARG A 118 -24.09 -17.35 -6.35
N GLU A 119 -24.35 -18.57 -6.83
CA GLU A 119 -23.46 -19.29 -7.76
C GLU A 119 -23.07 -18.49 -9.03
N ARG A 120 -23.97 -17.63 -9.53
CA ARG A 120 -23.70 -16.74 -10.67
C ARG A 120 -22.69 -15.63 -10.36
N GLU A 121 -22.49 -15.29 -9.10
CA GLU A 121 -21.65 -14.18 -8.62
C GLU A 121 -20.22 -14.64 -8.32
N ILE A 122 -19.99 -15.95 -8.23
CA ILE A 122 -18.65 -16.53 -7.98
C ILE A 122 -17.68 -16.24 -9.14
N HIS A 123 -18.18 -16.19 -10.38
CA HIS A 123 -17.38 -15.80 -11.56
C HIS A 123 -16.99 -14.32 -11.52
N VAL A 124 -17.80 -13.47 -10.93
CA VAL A 124 -17.54 -12.03 -10.74
C VAL A 124 -16.38 -11.81 -9.76
N GLY A 125 -16.23 -12.68 -8.75
CA GLY A 125 -15.15 -12.58 -7.78
C GLY A 125 -13.73 -12.60 -8.38
N ARG A 126 -13.51 -13.32 -9.49
CA ARG A 126 -12.23 -13.28 -10.23
C ARG A 126 -12.08 -11.98 -11.02
N SER A 127 -13.18 -11.42 -11.52
CA SER A 127 -13.20 -10.18 -12.28
C SER A 127 -12.95 -8.93 -11.41
N ILE A 128 -13.16 -9.00 -10.08
CA ILE A 128 -12.98 -7.89 -9.14
C ILE A 128 -11.50 -7.68 -8.78
N THR A 129 -10.66 -8.71 -8.86
CA THR A 129 -9.24 -8.62 -8.45
C THR A 129 -8.46 -7.60 -9.28
N LEU A 130 -8.63 -7.59 -10.60
CA LEU A 130 -7.90 -6.68 -11.48
C LEU A 130 -8.33 -5.20 -11.27
N PRO A 131 -9.64 -4.87 -11.24
CA PRO A 131 -10.09 -3.54 -10.83
C PRO A 131 -9.60 -3.11 -9.44
N ALA A 132 -9.54 -4.02 -8.45
CA ALA A 132 -9.03 -3.70 -7.13
C ALA A 132 -7.57 -3.24 -7.16
N ILE A 133 -6.71 -3.98 -7.86
CA ILE A 133 -5.31 -3.61 -8.06
C ILE A 133 -5.22 -2.26 -8.76
N GLY A 134 -5.96 -2.09 -9.86
CA GLY A 134 -5.96 -0.86 -10.66
C GLY A 134 -6.39 0.36 -9.84
N LEU A 135 -7.49 0.26 -9.09
CA LEU A 135 -7.99 1.35 -8.23
C LEU A 135 -7.01 1.70 -7.11
N PHE A 136 -6.40 0.70 -6.48
CA PHE A 136 -5.43 0.96 -5.42
C PHE A 136 -4.19 1.69 -5.97
N ILE A 137 -3.61 1.18 -7.05
CA ILE A 137 -2.46 1.81 -7.70
C ILE A 137 -2.80 3.23 -8.16
N THR A 138 -3.99 3.43 -8.73
CA THR A 138 -4.46 4.76 -9.17
C THR A 138 -4.61 5.71 -7.98
N GLY A 139 -5.15 5.24 -6.84
CA GLY A 139 -5.23 6.01 -5.60
C GLY A 139 -3.87 6.41 -5.06
N CYS A 140 -2.92 5.47 -5.00
CA CYS A 140 -1.54 5.75 -4.62
C CYS A 140 -0.86 6.72 -5.59
N ALA A 141 -1.00 6.52 -6.91
CA ALA A 141 -0.42 7.39 -7.93
C ALA A 141 -1.01 8.81 -7.86
N PHE A 142 -2.32 8.94 -7.66
CA PHE A 142 -2.98 10.25 -7.47
C PHE A 142 -2.45 10.96 -6.22
N SER A 143 -2.32 10.23 -5.11
CA SER A 143 -1.76 10.78 -3.88
C SER A 143 -0.32 11.25 -4.08
N TYR A 144 0.52 10.41 -4.69
CA TYR A 144 1.94 10.68 -4.92
C TYR A 144 2.18 11.85 -5.88
N ALA A 145 1.43 11.90 -6.99
CA ALA A 145 1.65 12.89 -8.04
C ALA A 145 0.97 14.25 -7.80
N ALA A 146 -0.13 14.28 -7.05
CA ALA A 146 -0.94 15.48 -6.86
C ALA A 146 -1.04 15.91 -5.40
N VAL A 147 -1.48 15.03 -4.50
CA VAL A 147 -1.84 15.42 -3.13
C VAL A 147 -0.61 15.71 -2.29
N ILE A 148 0.36 14.81 -2.27
CA ILE A 148 1.57 14.94 -1.43
C ILE A 148 2.40 16.16 -1.85
N PRO A 149 2.74 16.37 -3.14
CA PRO A 149 3.50 17.56 -3.54
C PRO A 149 2.79 18.86 -3.19
N PHE A 150 1.46 18.93 -3.41
CA PHE A 150 0.67 20.10 -3.09
C PHE A 150 0.72 20.45 -1.59
N ILE A 151 0.55 19.45 -0.72
CA ILE A 151 0.56 19.66 0.73
C ILE A 151 1.96 20.01 1.22
N LEU A 152 3.00 19.33 0.72
CA LEU A 152 4.39 19.63 1.10
C LEU A 152 4.79 21.03 0.66
N ASP A 153 4.51 21.43 -0.60
CA ASP A 153 4.80 22.78 -1.08
C ASP A 153 4.10 23.85 -0.24
N PHE A 154 2.83 23.63 0.10
CA PHE A 154 2.08 24.54 0.98
C PHE A 154 2.73 24.68 2.37
N LEU A 155 3.09 23.56 3.01
CA LEU A 155 3.70 23.54 4.34
C LEU A 155 5.07 24.23 4.34
N TYR A 156 5.90 23.98 3.33
CA TYR A 156 7.23 24.57 3.22
C TYR A 156 7.14 26.09 2.98
N ARG A 157 6.30 26.54 2.07
CA ARG A 157 6.09 27.99 1.83
C ARG A 157 5.54 28.69 3.06
N TYR A 158 4.68 28.03 3.83
CA TYR A 158 4.18 28.58 5.08
C TYR A 158 5.31 28.76 6.11
N GLY A 159 6.21 27.76 6.25
CA GLY A 159 7.39 27.87 7.12
C GLY A 159 8.34 28.98 6.69
N GLU A 160 8.62 29.09 5.39
CA GLU A 160 9.44 30.16 4.81
C GLU A 160 8.85 31.56 5.07
N SER A 161 7.55 31.73 4.87
CA SER A 161 6.86 32.98 5.13
C SER A 161 6.92 33.42 6.59
N ALA A 162 7.06 32.47 7.52
CA ALA A 162 7.28 32.72 8.94
C ALA A 162 8.76 32.96 9.31
N GLY A 163 9.68 32.96 8.33
CA GLY A 163 11.12 33.13 8.56
C GLY A 163 11.81 31.90 9.18
N LEU A 164 11.19 30.72 9.06
CA LEU A 164 11.72 29.49 9.64
C LEU A 164 12.60 28.72 8.66
N VAL A 165 13.67 28.14 9.15
CA VAL A 165 14.49 27.17 8.39
C VAL A 165 13.93 25.76 8.66
N THR A 166 13.53 25.07 7.58
CA THR A 166 12.92 23.76 7.72
C THR A 166 13.96 22.65 7.68
N PHE A 167 14.10 21.92 8.78
CA PHE A 167 14.78 20.61 8.84
C PHE A 167 13.72 19.51 8.88
N LEU A 168 13.81 18.57 7.98
CA LEU A 168 12.82 17.49 7.87
C LEU A 168 13.41 16.20 8.40
N ASN A 169 12.80 15.64 9.45
CA ASN A 169 13.18 14.32 9.94
C ASN A 169 12.80 13.23 8.92
N ILE A 170 13.73 12.31 8.62
CA ILE A 170 13.50 11.23 7.65
C ILE A 170 12.30 10.36 8.00
N MET A 171 12.09 10.07 9.29
CA MET A 171 11.00 9.24 9.76
C MET A 171 9.65 9.93 9.58
N ASP A 172 9.58 11.23 9.93
CA ASP A 172 8.36 12.03 9.80
C ASP A 172 7.97 12.19 8.32
N PHE A 173 8.95 12.45 7.47
CA PHE A 173 8.75 12.53 6.02
C PHE A 173 8.19 11.23 5.45
N VAL A 174 8.85 10.10 5.73
CA VAL A 174 8.43 8.79 5.24
C VAL A 174 7.03 8.45 5.76
N THR A 175 6.79 8.63 7.06
CA THR A 175 5.49 8.34 7.66
C THR A 175 4.38 9.20 7.06
N PHE A 176 4.64 10.48 6.84
CA PHE A 176 3.70 11.39 6.17
C PHE A 176 3.34 10.88 4.76
N VAL A 177 4.34 10.60 3.92
CA VAL A 177 4.10 10.08 2.56
C VAL A 177 3.32 8.78 2.59
N LEU A 178 3.70 7.83 3.46
CA LEU A 178 3.03 6.53 3.55
C LEU A 178 1.59 6.64 4.02
N GLN A 179 1.28 7.53 4.97
CA GLN A 179 -0.09 7.77 5.44
C GLN A 179 -0.99 8.25 4.30
N PHE A 180 -0.54 9.18 3.48
CA PHE A 180 -1.30 9.66 2.33
C PHE A 180 -1.45 8.59 1.26
N LEU A 181 -0.39 7.85 0.93
CA LEU A 181 -0.46 6.75 -0.04
C LEU A 181 -1.48 5.68 0.39
N LEU A 182 -1.45 5.27 1.66
CA LEU A 182 -2.40 4.28 2.18
C LEU A 182 -3.82 4.85 2.26
N ALA A 183 -4.00 6.08 2.75
CA ALA A 183 -5.31 6.70 2.86
C ALA A 183 -6.01 6.80 1.50
N PHE A 184 -5.32 7.28 0.48
CA PHE A 184 -5.89 7.36 -0.87
C PHE A 184 -6.02 6.00 -1.54
N GLY A 185 -5.02 5.11 -1.41
CA GLY A 185 -5.11 3.74 -1.91
C GLY A 185 -6.34 2.99 -1.37
N ILE A 186 -6.61 3.10 -0.07
CA ILE A 186 -7.78 2.49 0.59
C ILE A 186 -9.07 3.21 0.18
N SER A 187 -9.06 4.56 0.12
CA SER A 187 -10.26 5.34 -0.26
C SER A 187 -10.73 5.01 -1.67
N PHE A 188 -9.81 4.76 -2.59
CA PHE A 188 -10.14 4.33 -3.95
C PHE A 188 -10.71 2.91 -4.01
N GLN A 189 -10.65 2.12 -2.92
CA GLN A 189 -11.34 0.83 -2.84
C GLN A 189 -12.84 0.98 -2.51
N LEU A 190 -13.30 2.14 -2.02
CA LEU A 190 -14.70 2.35 -1.63
C LEU A 190 -15.70 2.00 -2.75
N PRO A 191 -15.51 2.41 -4.03
CA PRO A 191 -16.43 2.02 -5.09
C PRO A 191 -16.52 0.51 -5.29
N LEU A 192 -15.40 -0.20 -5.11
CA LEU A 192 -15.34 -1.64 -5.25
C LEU A 192 -16.03 -2.36 -4.09
N ILE A 193 -15.86 -1.85 -2.88
CA ILE A 193 -16.55 -2.36 -1.68
C ILE A 193 -18.07 -2.16 -1.83
N MET A 194 -18.51 -0.97 -2.27
CA MET A 194 -19.91 -0.67 -2.54
C MET A 194 -20.51 -1.63 -3.58
N TYR A 195 -19.78 -1.88 -4.66
CA TYR A 195 -20.17 -2.83 -5.69
C TYR A 195 -20.28 -4.26 -5.15
N ALA A 196 -19.28 -4.72 -4.39
CA ALA A 196 -19.27 -6.07 -3.82
C ALA A 196 -20.41 -6.29 -2.81
N VAL A 197 -20.70 -5.28 -1.97
CA VAL A 197 -21.81 -5.33 -0.99
C VAL A 197 -23.17 -5.30 -1.68
N SER A 198 -23.31 -4.52 -2.77
CA SER A 198 -24.55 -4.51 -3.56
C SER A 198 -24.80 -5.84 -4.28
N LEU A 199 -23.74 -6.50 -4.77
CA LEU A 199 -23.83 -7.83 -5.38
C LEU A 199 -24.27 -8.91 -4.39
N SER A 200 -23.87 -8.83 -3.13
CA SER A 200 -24.27 -9.79 -2.10
C SER A 200 -25.77 -9.68 -1.71
N GLY A 201 -26.47 -8.69 -2.25
CA GLY A 201 -27.89 -8.44 -1.95
C GLY A 201 -28.16 -7.94 -0.53
N LEU A 202 -27.11 -7.63 0.24
CA LEU A 202 -27.22 -7.08 1.59
C LEU A 202 -27.76 -5.65 1.59
N VAL A 203 -27.49 -4.91 0.51
CA VAL A 203 -27.84 -3.49 0.37
C VAL A 203 -28.24 -3.17 -1.06
N ASP A 204 -29.37 -2.50 -1.23
CA ASP A 204 -29.83 -2.02 -2.54
C ASP A 204 -29.00 -0.83 -3.02
N ALA A 205 -28.85 -0.69 -4.35
CA ALA A 205 -28.18 0.46 -4.96
C ALA A 205 -28.74 1.83 -4.54
N LYS A 206 -30.00 1.88 -4.08
CA LYS A 206 -30.65 3.09 -3.55
C LYS A 206 -30.11 3.52 -2.19
N PHE A 207 -29.51 2.62 -1.43
CA PHE A 207 -28.94 2.93 -0.11
C PHE A 207 -27.71 3.86 -0.21
N TRP A 208 -26.99 3.78 -1.34
CA TRP A 208 -25.75 4.54 -1.55
C TRP A 208 -25.99 5.95 -2.12
N ARG A 209 -27.25 6.36 -2.30
CA ARG A 209 -27.66 7.71 -2.73
C ARG A 209 -27.95 8.60 -1.53
#